data_5f7586fc2342baa3e5828da4754feed5
#
_entry.id   5f7586fc2342baa3e5828da4754feed5
#
_cell.length_a   1.000
_cell.length_b   1.000
_cell.length_c   1.000
_cell.angle_alpha   90.00
_cell.angle_beta   90.00
_cell.angle_gamma   90.00
#
_symmetry.space_group_name_H-M   'P 1'
#
loop_
_entity.id
_entity.type
_entity.pdbx_description
1 polymer ?
#
loop_
_entity_poly.entity_id
_entity_poly.type
_entity_poly.pdbx_seq_one_letter_code
_entity_poly.pdbx_strand_id
1 'polypeptide(L)'
;MHKIKCLDYNCQQPIDTDKIRFIFTAMDLEELFKKYERFKDQKKLDADPLVRWCVKPGCESYIRAESLEATKLTCSTCSTEICFKCRALWHGRTSCEEAMQKELEGWANTNKDNVSLCPCCRTKIEKNQGCNHMTCAFCGYEFCWSCGASASPDDKHFEPGRGCGV
;
A
#
# COMPACT_ATOMS: atom_id res chain seq x y z
N MET A 1 -7.10 8.00 -9.62
CA MET A 1 -5.80 8.60 -10.00
C MET A 1 -5.75 10.00 -9.40
N HIS A 2 -4.88 10.27 -8.43
CA HIS A 2 -4.68 11.64 -7.94
C HIS A 2 -3.96 12.45 -9.02
N LYS A 3 -4.70 13.34 -9.66
CA LYS A 3 -4.13 14.33 -10.58
C LYS A 3 -3.71 15.55 -9.77
N ILE A 4 -2.55 16.13 -10.09
CA ILE A 4 -2.17 17.43 -9.53
C ILE A 4 -3.22 18.43 -10.04
N LYS A 5 -3.83 19.14 -9.10
CA LYS A 5 -4.85 20.15 -9.39
C LYS A 5 -4.25 21.55 -9.35
N CYS A 6 -4.91 22.48 -10.01
CA CYS A 6 -4.60 23.89 -9.92
C CYS A 6 -4.59 24.33 -8.45
N LEU A 7 -3.61 25.15 -8.07
CA LEU A 7 -3.48 25.68 -6.71
C LEU A 7 -4.52 26.76 -6.39
N ASP A 8 -5.16 27.32 -7.42
CA ASP A 8 -6.28 28.25 -7.22
C ASP A 8 -7.46 27.51 -6.60
N TYR A 9 -7.91 27.97 -5.43
CA TYR A 9 -9.00 27.39 -4.66
C TYR A 9 -10.30 27.24 -5.48
N ASN A 10 -10.58 28.18 -6.37
CA ASN A 10 -11.79 28.18 -7.19
C ASN A 10 -11.65 27.34 -8.48
N CYS A 11 -10.43 27.01 -8.91
CA CYS A 11 -10.19 26.34 -10.18
C CYS A 11 -10.34 24.82 -10.09
N GLN A 12 -9.70 24.19 -9.13
CA GLN A 12 -9.72 22.71 -8.91
C GLN A 12 -9.46 21.84 -10.16
N GLN A 13 -9.12 22.43 -11.31
CA GLN A 13 -8.87 21.71 -12.57
C GLN A 13 -7.58 20.91 -12.48
N PRO A 14 -7.56 19.66 -13.02
CA PRO A 14 -6.34 18.89 -13.10
C PRO A 14 -5.36 19.56 -14.07
N ILE A 15 -4.10 19.64 -13.65
CA ILE A 15 -3.01 20.13 -14.48
C ILE A 15 -2.53 18.99 -15.38
N ASP A 16 -2.41 19.25 -16.66
CA ASP A 16 -1.88 18.32 -17.63
C ASP A 16 -0.38 18.06 -17.42
N THR A 17 0.08 16.84 -17.74
CA THR A 17 1.49 16.44 -17.58
C THR A 17 2.44 17.32 -18.41
N ASP A 18 2.03 17.77 -19.58
CA ASP A 18 2.87 18.64 -20.43
C ASP A 18 3.05 20.03 -19.79
N LYS A 19 2.00 20.56 -19.17
CA LYS A 19 2.09 21.80 -18.38
C LYS A 19 2.98 21.63 -17.15
N ILE A 20 2.88 20.49 -16.47
CA ILE A 20 3.74 20.16 -15.34
C ILE A 20 5.19 20.10 -15.82
N ARG A 21 5.48 19.40 -16.90
CA ARG A 21 6.82 19.34 -17.51
C ARG A 21 7.37 20.74 -17.83
N PHE A 22 6.58 21.55 -18.51
CA PHE A 22 6.96 22.93 -18.85
C PHE A 22 7.35 23.75 -17.62
N ILE A 23 6.56 23.66 -16.53
CA ILE A 23 6.83 24.38 -15.28
C ILE A 23 8.17 23.92 -14.69
N PHE A 24 8.40 22.61 -14.59
CA PHE A 24 9.62 22.07 -14.02
C PHE A 24 10.87 22.42 -14.85
N THR A 25 10.76 22.40 -16.18
CA THR A 25 11.84 22.82 -17.09
C THR A 25 12.12 24.32 -16.96
N ALA A 26 11.08 25.15 -16.90
CA ALA A 26 11.23 26.60 -16.72
C ALA A 26 11.88 27.00 -15.37
N MET A 27 11.76 26.13 -14.36
CA MET A 27 12.34 26.32 -13.02
C MET A 27 13.69 25.59 -12.83
N ASP A 28 14.25 24.95 -13.87
CA ASP A 28 15.47 24.11 -13.80
C ASP A 28 15.38 22.97 -12.76
N LEU A 29 14.21 22.33 -12.68
CA LEU A 29 13.88 21.26 -11.72
C LEU A 29 13.66 19.91 -12.42
N GLU A 30 14.46 19.58 -13.42
CA GLU A 30 14.28 18.35 -14.23
C GLU A 30 14.39 17.06 -13.40
N GLU A 31 15.26 17.03 -12.39
CA GLU A 31 15.39 15.86 -11.51
C GLU A 31 14.10 15.61 -10.69
N LEU A 32 13.44 16.68 -10.26
CA LEU A 32 12.14 16.58 -9.60
C LEU A 32 11.04 16.09 -10.57
N PHE A 33 11.11 16.51 -11.83
CA PHE A 33 10.18 16.00 -12.84
C PHE A 33 10.35 14.50 -13.10
N LYS A 34 11.60 14.03 -13.24
CA LYS A 34 11.90 12.58 -13.35
C LYS A 34 11.35 11.80 -12.15
N LYS A 35 11.52 12.34 -10.94
CA LYS A 35 10.95 11.76 -9.72
C LYS A 35 9.42 11.71 -9.76
N TYR A 36 8.77 12.77 -10.22
CA TYR A 36 7.33 12.82 -10.41
C TYR A 36 6.85 11.76 -11.42
N GLU A 37 7.50 11.62 -12.58
CA GLU A 37 7.15 10.61 -13.58
C GLU A 37 7.28 9.19 -12.99
N ARG A 38 8.37 8.90 -12.30
CA ARG A 38 8.57 7.61 -11.63
C ARG A 38 7.45 7.29 -10.64
N PHE A 39 7.06 8.22 -9.78
CA PHE A 39 5.95 8.01 -8.85
C PHE A 39 4.60 7.88 -9.54
N LYS A 40 4.38 8.62 -10.62
CA LYS A 40 3.17 8.51 -11.42
C LYS A 40 3.02 7.11 -12.04
N ASP A 41 4.11 6.57 -12.57
CA ASP A 41 4.11 5.23 -13.17
C ASP A 41 4.02 4.14 -12.10
N GLN A 42 4.71 4.29 -10.97
CA GLN A 42 4.57 3.41 -9.82
C GLN A 42 3.12 3.33 -9.34
N LYS A 43 2.43 4.48 -9.20
CA LYS A 43 1.00 4.50 -8.84
C LYS A 43 0.09 3.80 -9.83
N LYS A 44 0.40 3.83 -11.13
CA LYS A 44 -0.35 3.05 -12.13
C LYS A 44 -0.17 1.55 -11.90
N LEU A 45 1.07 1.11 -11.63
CA LEU A 45 1.36 -0.29 -11.33
C LEU A 45 0.69 -0.73 -10.01
N ASP A 46 0.70 0.10 -8.99
CA ASP A 46 0.04 -0.18 -7.70
C ASP A 46 -1.48 -0.33 -7.84
N ALA A 47 -2.08 0.41 -8.77
CA ALA A 47 -3.51 0.34 -9.05
C ALA A 47 -3.91 -0.86 -9.92
N ASP A 48 -2.96 -1.55 -10.54
CA ASP A 48 -3.21 -2.74 -11.35
C ASP A 48 -3.39 -3.97 -10.44
N PRO A 49 -4.58 -4.60 -10.42
CA PRO A 49 -4.86 -5.73 -9.54
C PRO A 49 -4.02 -6.97 -9.87
N LEU A 50 -3.42 -7.05 -11.05
CA LEU A 50 -2.56 -8.14 -11.48
C LEU A 50 -1.08 -7.94 -11.11
N VAL A 51 -0.70 -6.74 -10.68
CA VAL A 51 0.70 -6.43 -10.35
C VAL A 51 1.00 -6.72 -8.88
N ARG A 52 2.17 -7.31 -8.64
CA ARG A 52 2.74 -7.53 -7.30
C ARG A 52 4.20 -7.10 -7.31
N TRP A 53 4.61 -6.36 -6.30
CA TRP A 53 6.01 -6.01 -6.08
C TRP A 53 6.77 -7.19 -5.49
N CYS A 54 8.03 -7.32 -5.86
CA CYS A 54 8.90 -8.33 -5.27
C CYS A 54 9.12 -8.03 -3.78
N VAL A 55 9.00 -9.05 -2.95
CA VAL A 55 9.12 -8.93 -1.49
C VAL A 55 10.56 -9.06 -1.00
N LYS A 56 11.51 -9.40 -1.89
CA LYS A 56 12.93 -9.51 -1.53
C LYS A 56 13.52 -8.12 -1.27
N PRO A 57 14.12 -7.88 -0.10
CA PRO A 57 14.80 -6.62 0.18
C PRO A 57 15.81 -6.25 -0.91
N GLY A 58 15.77 -5.00 -1.36
CA GLY A 58 16.64 -4.49 -2.42
C GLY A 58 16.23 -4.87 -3.85
N CYS A 59 15.13 -5.59 -4.04
CA CYS A 59 14.57 -5.88 -5.37
C CYS A 59 13.39 -4.95 -5.64
N GLU A 60 13.58 -3.97 -6.52
CA GLU A 60 12.54 -2.99 -6.89
C GLU A 60 11.68 -3.45 -8.08
N SER A 61 11.73 -4.73 -8.43
CA SER A 61 10.99 -5.26 -9.57
C SER A 61 9.54 -5.58 -9.22
N TYR A 62 8.67 -5.51 -10.21
CA TYR A 62 7.31 -6.00 -10.09
C TYR A 62 7.09 -7.24 -10.96
N ILE A 63 6.05 -7.99 -10.65
CA ILE A 63 5.64 -9.20 -11.36
C ILE A 63 4.17 -9.00 -11.75
N ARG A 64 3.85 -9.26 -13.01
CA ARG A 64 2.46 -9.23 -13.48
C ARG A 64 1.93 -10.65 -13.59
N ALA A 65 0.84 -10.93 -12.88
CA ALA A 65 0.13 -12.19 -13.00
C ALA A 65 -0.65 -12.26 -14.32
N GLU A 66 -0.87 -13.45 -14.84
CA GLU A 66 -1.67 -13.68 -16.02
C GLU A 66 -3.18 -13.56 -15.73
N SER A 67 -3.58 -13.86 -14.50
CA SER A 67 -4.97 -13.79 -14.05
C SER A 67 -5.06 -13.50 -12.55
N LEU A 68 -6.26 -13.12 -12.08
CA LEU A 68 -6.56 -12.94 -10.65
C LEU A 68 -6.59 -14.27 -9.87
N GLU A 69 -6.66 -15.39 -10.55
CA GLU A 69 -6.63 -16.74 -9.96
C GLU A 69 -5.22 -17.25 -9.71
N ALA A 70 -4.20 -16.48 -10.09
CA ALA A 70 -2.81 -16.84 -9.83
C ALA A 70 -2.58 -17.11 -8.34
N THR A 71 -1.77 -18.11 -8.03
CA THR A 71 -1.42 -18.45 -6.64
C THR A 71 0.02 -18.11 -6.33
N LYS A 72 0.92 -18.47 -7.23
CA LYS A 72 2.38 -18.32 -7.11
C LYS A 72 2.90 -17.46 -8.24
N LEU A 73 3.78 -16.54 -7.92
CA LEU A 73 4.52 -15.73 -8.88
C LEU A 73 6.01 -15.85 -8.63
N THR A 74 6.79 -15.77 -9.71
CA THR A 74 8.26 -15.80 -9.63
C THR A 74 8.83 -14.50 -10.18
N CYS A 75 9.66 -13.84 -9.41
CA CYS A 75 10.33 -12.61 -9.85
C CYS A 75 11.38 -12.94 -10.91
N SER A 76 11.27 -12.30 -12.08
CA SER A 76 12.21 -12.49 -13.19
C SER A 76 13.62 -11.96 -12.89
N THR A 77 13.74 -10.99 -11.98
CA THR A 77 15.01 -10.34 -11.64
C THR A 77 15.81 -11.10 -10.59
N CYS A 78 15.15 -11.64 -9.57
CA CYS A 78 15.85 -12.26 -8.44
C CYS A 78 15.39 -13.70 -8.13
N SER A 79 14.50 -14.25 -8.95
CA SER A 79 13.92 -15.60 -8.83
C SER A 79 13.18 -15.86 -7.50
N THR A 80 12.87 -14.82 -6.73
CA THR A 80 12.09 -14.95 -5.51
C THR A 80 10.65 -15.33 -5.86
N GLU A 81 10.14 -16.34 -5.16
CA GLU A 81 8.76 -16.79 -5.30
C GLU A 81 7.86 -16.09 -4.29
N ILE A 82 6.73 -15.57 -4.73
CA ILE A 82 5.77 -14.86 -3.90
C ILE A 82 4.36 -15.40 -4.06
N CYS A 83 3.57 -15.30 -3.02
CA CYS A 83 2.14 -15.61 -3.06
C CYS A 83 1.37 -14.41 -3.66
N PHE A 84 0.59 -14.65 -4.71
CA PHE A 84 -0.21 -13.61 -5.35
C PHE A 84 -1.28 -13.03 -4.42
N LYS A 85 -1.88 -13.87 -3.56
CA LYS A 85 -2.98 -13.50 -2.67
C LYS A 85 -2.52 -12.66 -1.47
N CYS A 86 -1.58 -13.18 -0.68
CA CYS A 86 -1.15 -12.50 0.55
C CYS A 86 0.09 -11.61 0.38
N ARG A 87 0.72 -11.58 -0.81
CA ARG A 87 1.89 -10.74 -1.12
C ARG A 87 3.12 -11.02 -0.24
N ALA A 88 3.17 -12.19 0.39
CA ALA A 88 4.32 -12.67 1.16
C ALA A 88 5.20 -13.61 0.31
N LEU A 89 6.31 -14.09 0.87
CA LEU A 89 7.06 -15.19 0.28
C LEU A 89 6.14 -16.39 0.02
N TRP A 90 6.42 -17.14 -1.02
CA TRP A 90 5.66 -18.33 -1.33
C TRP A 90 5.71 -19.34 -0.18
N HIS A 91 4.55 -19.75 0.29
CA HIS A 91 4.38 -20.59 1.50
C HIS A 91 3.82 -21.99 1.21
N GLY A 92 3.82 -22.40 -0.06
CA GLY A 92 3.45 -23.76 -0.46
C GLY A 92 1.99 -24.12 -0.14
N ARG A 93 1.82 -25.15 0.68
CA ARG A 93 0.50 -25.67 1.07
C ARG A 93 -0.08 -25.01 2.33
N THR A 94 0.69 -24.19 3.02
CA THR A 94 0.24 -23.46 4.20
C THR A 94 -0.80 -22.39 3.79
N SER A 95 -1.79 -22.13 4.61
CA SER A 95 -2.75 -21.06 4.31
C SER A 95 -2.09 -19.67 4.34
N CYS A 96 -2.68 -18.70 3.66
CA CYS A 96 -2.18 -17.33 3.71
C CYS A 96 -2.22 -16.74 5.13
N GLU A 97 -3.23 -17.11 5.92
CA GLU A 97 -3.37 -16.67 7.31
C GLU A 97 -2.25 -17.21 8.19
N GLU A 98 -1.97 -18.51 8.12
CA GLU A 98 -0.88 -19.14 8.88
C GLU A 98 0.49 -18.59 8.48
N ALA A 99 0.74 -18.38 7.18
CA ALA A 99 1.98 -17.81 6.69
C ALA A 99 2.18 -16.38 7.20
N MET A 100 1.13 -15.56 7.22
CA MET A 100 1.16 -14.20 7.74
C MET A 100 1.33 -14.16 9.25
N GLN A 101 0.65 -15.06 9.98
CA GLN A 101 0.78 -15.15 11.43
C GLN A 101 2.21 -15.48 11.82
N LYS A 102 2.83 -16.46 11.15
CA LYS A 102 4.24 -16.82 11.36
C LYS A 102 5.21 -15.67 11.08
N GLU A 103 4.96 -14.90 10.03
CA GLU A 103 5.76 -13.71 9.71
C GLU A 103 5.60 -12.61 10.75
N LEU A 104 4.37 -12.40 11.27
CA LEU A 104 4.10 -11.47 12.36
C LEU A 104 4.79 -11.88 13.65
N GLU A 105 4.72 -13.14 14.03
CA GLU A 105 5.37 -13.66 15.24
C GLU A 105 6.88 -13.46 15.20
N GLY A 106 7.51 -13.72 14.04
CA GLY A 106 8.93 -13.48 13.83
C GLY A 106 9.31 -12.00 14.00
N TRP A 107 8.44 -11.09 13.59
CA TRP A 107 8.69 -9.64 13.68
C TRP A 107 8.26 -9.06 15.03
N ALA A 108 7.15 -9.52 15.62
CA ALA A 108 6.67 -9.12 16.94
C ALA A 108 7.63 -9.51 18.08
N ASN A 109 8.40 -10.57 17.92
CA ASN A 109 9.47 -10.93 18.87
C ASN A 109 10.59 -9.88 18.94
N THR A 110 10.75 -9.05 17.89
CA THR A 110 11.70 -7.94 17.85
C THR A 110 11.09 -6.59 18.23
N ASN A 111 9.75 -6.42 18.10
CA ASN A 111 9.05 -5.14 18.31
C ASN A 111 7.73 -5.38 19.08
N LYS A 112 7.82 -5.54 20.40
CA LYS A 112 6.67 -5.88 21.25
C LYS A 112 5.52 -4.88 21.17
N ASP A 113 4.31 -5.41 21.02
CA ASP A 113 2.99 -4.83 21.35
C ASP A 113 2.37 -3.76 20.42
N ASN A 114 3.11 -3.11 19.54
CA ASN A 114 2.58 -2.00 18.72
C ASN A 114 2.59 -2.25 17.21
N VAL A 115 2.53 -3.52 16.81
CA VAL A 115 2.70 -3.90 15.40
C VAL A 115 1.52 -4.71 14.90
N SER A 116 1.02 -4.39 13.72
CA SER A 116 -0.06 -5.13 13.06
C SER A 116 0.08 -5.06 11.53
N LEU A 117 -0.73 -5.84 10.83
CA LEU A 117 -0.83 -5.79 9.36
C LEU A 117 -2.06 -5.00 8.94
N CYS A 118 -1.93 -4.22 7.87
CA CYS A 118 -3.09 -3.63 7.23
C CYS A 118 -4.07 -4.73 6.79
N PRO A 119 -5.35 -4.68 7.16
CA PRO A 119 -6.33 -5.68 6.76
C PRO A 119 -6.52 -5.80 5.24
N CYS A 120 -6.29 -4.71 4.51
CA CYS A 120 -6.46 -4.66 3.07
C CYS A 120 -5.22 -5.12 2.30
N CYS A 121 -4.07 -4.45 2.50
CA CYS A 121 -2.86 -4.69 1.69
C CYS A 121 -1.76 -5.47 2.40
N ARG A 122 -1.94 -5.79 3.69
CA ARG A 122 -1.01 -6.56 4.52
C ARG A 122 0.35 -5.88 4.77
N THR A 123 0.47 -4.59 4.47
CA THR A 123 1.64 -3.80 4.85
C THR A 123 1.77 -3.79 6.38
N LYS A 124 2.99 -3.98 6.88
CA LYS A 124 3.31 -3.89 8.31
C LYS A 124 3.16 -2.44 8.78
N ILE A 125 2.45 -2.27 9.89
CA ILE A 125 2.17 -0.96 10.48
C ILE A 125 2.61 -1.01 11.94
N GLU A 126 3.36 0.00 12.35
CA GLU A 126 3.73 0.25 13.72
C GLU A 126 2.90 1.40 14.27
N LYS A 127 2.26 1.19 15.43
CA LYS A 127 1.46 2.21 16.10
C LYS A 127 2.32 2.99 17.09
N ASN A 128 2.56 4.24 16.78
CA ASN A 128 3.34 5.16 17.61
C ASN A 128 2.43 5.97 18.55
N GLN A 129 1.66 5.29 19.41
CA GLN A 129 0.66 5.89 20.30
C GLN A 129 -0.54 6.49 19.54
N GLY A 130 -1.58 6.91 20.28
CA GLY A 130 -2.72 7.64 19.72
C GLY A 130 -3.97 6.82 19.41
N CYS A 131 -4.79 7.32 18.53
CA CYS A 131 -6.12 6.84 18.19
C CYS A 131 -6.12 5.42 17.61
N ASN A 132 -7.19 4.68 17.86
CA ASN A 132 -7.41 3.35 17.22
C ASN A 132 -7.87 3.46 15.77
N HIS A 133 -8.26 4.64 15.30
CA HIS A 133 -8.52 4.89 13.89
C HIS A 133 -7.20 5.00 13.15
N MET A 134 -6.93 4.07 12.26
CA MET A 134 -5.70 3.99 11.50
C MET A 134 -5.96 4.11 10.01
N THR A 135 -5.11 4.84 9.32
CA THR A 135 -5.08 4.90 7.85
C THR A 135 -3.79 4.29 7.36
N CYS A 136 -3.89 3.27 6.53
CA CYS A 136 -2.71 2.65 5.94
C CYS A 136 -2.01 3.62 4.98
N ALA A 137 -0.77 3.97 5.27
CA ALA A 137 0.01 4.88 4.43
C ALA A 137 0.27 4.33 3.01
N PHE A 138 0.21 3.01 2.84
CA PHE A 138 0.46 2.36 1.55
C PHE A 138 -0.78 2.32 0.66
N CYS A 139 -1.93 1.83 1.17
CA CYS A 139 -3.13 1.63 0.35
C CYS A 139 -4.28 2.61 0.67
N GLY A 140 -4.14 3.46 1.70
CA GLY A 140 -5.17 4.39 2.11
C GLY A 140 -6.35 3.76 2.86
N TYR A 141 -6.32 2.45 3.13
CA TYR A 141 -7.42 1.77 3.83
C TYR A 141 -7.52 2.24 5.28
N GLU A 142 -8.73 2.60 5.69
CA GLU A 142 -9.04 3.03 7.05
C GLU A 142 -9.60 1.86 7.86
N PHE A 143 -9.04 1.63 9.05
CA PHE A 143 -9.40 0.50 9.89
C PHE A 143 -9.21 0.79 11.39
N CYS A 144 -9.88 0.01 12.21
CA CYS A 144 -9.69 0.05 13.65
C CYS A 144 -8.50 -0.81 14.08
N TRP A 145 -7.55 -0.23 14.80
CA TRP A 145 -6.38 -0.95 15.33
C TRP A 145 -6.75 -2.12 16.24
N SER A 146 -7.79 -1.96 17.07
CA SER A 146 -8.15 -2.96 18.08
C SER A 146 -8.82 -4.21 17.50
N CYS A 147 -9.61 -4.08 16.42
CA CYS A 147 -10.38 -5.20 15.88
C CYS A 147 -10.15 -5.48 14.39
N GLY A 148 -9.39 -4.64 13.69
CA GLY A 148 -9.12 -4.78 12.25
C GLY A 148 -10.31 -4.46 11.33
N ALA A 149 -11.48 -4.12 11.86
CA ALA A 149 -12.65 -3.79 11.05
C ALA A 149 -12.44 -2.50 10.26
N SER A 150 -13.15 -2.37 9.12
CA SER A 150 -13.21 -1.10 8.39
C SER A 150 -13.70 0.01 9.30
N ALA A 151 -13.08 1.16 9.18
CA ALA A 151 -13.36 2.33 10.01
C ALA A 151 -13.43 3.61 9.17
N SER A 152 -13.91 3.47 7.91
CA SER A 152 -14.18 4.63 7.07
C SER A 152 -15.27 5.51 7.69
N PRO A 153 -15.35 6.80 7.33
CA PRO A 153 -16.38 7.70 7.85
C PRO A 153 -17.81 7.16 7.70
N ASP A 154 -18.06 6.37 6.65
CA ASP A 154 -19.37 5.78 6.36
C ASP A 154 -19.72 4.59 7.29
N ASP A 155 -18.70 3.92 7.85
CA ASP A 155 -18.90 2.71 8.66
C ASP A 155 -19.36 3.00 10.09
N LYS A 156 -19.22 4.24 10.56
CA LYS A 156 -19.64 4.69 11.91
C LYS A 156 -19.07 3.82 13.05
N HIS A 157 -17.92 3.19 12.81
CA HIS A 157 -17.33 2.19 13.72
C HIS A 157 -17.02 2.75 15.12
N PHE A 158 -16.65 4.04 15.21
CA PHE A 158 -16.31 4.71 16.46
C PHE A 158 -17.44 5.55 17.06
N GLU A 159 -18.67 5.45 16.53
CA GLU A 159 -19.83 6.08 17.18
C GLU A 159 -20.14 5.38 18.50
N PRO A 160 -20.62 6.12 19.53
CA PRO A 160 -21.00 5.54 20.82
C PRO A 160 -22.02 4.41 20.65
N GLY A 161 -21.73 3.26 21.27
CA GLY A 161 -22.58 2.05 21.18
C GLY A 161 -22.40 1.24 19.90
N ARG A 162 -21.40 1.56 19.05
CA ARG A 162 -21.06 0.78 17.86
C ARG A 162 -19.60 0.37 17.87
N GLY A 163 -19.31 -0.83 17.40
CA GLY A 163 -17.95 -1.36 17.22
C GLY A 163 -17.07 -1.18 18.47
N CYS A 164 -15.94 -0.48 18.29
CA CYS A 164 -14.99 -0.14 19.36
C CYS A 164 -15.16 1.30 19.87
N GLY A 165 -16.30 1.93 19.63
CA GLY A 165 -16.66 3.21 20.21
C GLY A 165 -16.82 3.06 21.73
N VAL A 166 -16.01 3.81 22.48
CA VAL A 166 -16.05 3.89 23.93
C VAL A 166 -16.89 5.10 24.31
#